data_6502d2881d7fe9a688f2b3d9a4865d25
#
_entry.id   6502d2881d7fe9a688f2b3d9a4865d25
#
_cell.length_a   1.000
_cell.length_b   1.000
_cell.length_c   1.000
_cell.angle_alpha   90.00
_cell.angle_beta   90.00
_cell.angle_gamma   90.00
#
_symmetry.space_group_name_H-M   'P 1'
#
loop_
_entity.id
_entity.type
_entity.pdbx_description
1 polymer ?
#
loop_
_entity_poly.entity_id
_entity_poly.type
_entity_poly.pdbx_seq_one_letter_code
_entity_poly.pdbx_strand_id
1 'polypeptide(L)'
;MKHDVPAWASRHNVITHSNQRSKDRAKNLFEKTHVRPLIDKAYDTLYDKNASDKDKLLAKDTLHRLKDGRGSANMMSGVSVQTVCDFRLGMDSEGNTLDMAEATHAGIEQLQSYKPVDELDQAKKEKYLEELPLVAEHAVMGLQEAMASDNRILGEIELLDTFPGLALPYHTKPDYNRRGDLKTKWSRPSARSKSGWQTGSLPSSLTGMFDMNNVFQCAGFWQLNGHQPPFLVYANATDYKIFTPENAPELRNDFLADIIRDTTQYHKTTENMLRMASNKEELLSLVSPDWSAIYWSEPETYLAEARKIWGIT
;
A
#
# COMPACT_ATOMS: atom_id res chain seq x y z
N MET A 1 -6.31 32.18 9.07
CA MET A 1 -4.91 32.21 8.60
C MET A 1 -4.74 31.07 7.62
N LYS A 2 -4.45 31.35 6.34
CA LYS A 2 -4.00 30.30 5.41
C LYS A 2 -2.64 29.82 5.91
N HIS A 3 -2.56 28.60 6.31
CA HIS A 3 -1.31 27.98 6.77
C HIS A 3 -0.51 27.58 5.53
N ASP A 4 0.26 28.52 4.99
CA ASP A 4 1.05 28.26 3.79
C ASP A 4 2.16 27.25 4.14
N VAL A 5 2.11 26.12 3.48
CA VAL A 5 3.21 25.15 3.45
C VAL A 5 4.34 25.76 2.63
N PRO A 6 5.62 25.60 3.03
CA PRO A 6 6.73 26.17 2.28
C PRO A 6 6.71 25.80 0.80
N ALA A 7 7.03 26.73 -0.07
CA ALA A 7 6.97 26.55 -1.53
C ALA A 7 7.82 25.35 -2.02
N TRP A 8 8.89 24.99 -1.33
CA TRP A 8 9.72 23.83 -1.66
C TRP A 8 8.97 22.50 -1.42
N ALA A 9 8.06 22.46 -0.42
CA ALA A 9 7.28 21.26 -0.11
C ALA A 9 6.04 21.11 -1.03
N SER A 10 5.45 22.23 -1.47
CA SER A 10 4.26 22.24 -2.32
C SER A 10 4.57 22.05 -3.81
N ARG A 11 5.76 22.46 -4.27
CA ARG A 11 6.14 22.42 -5.70
C ARG A 11 6.34 21.05 -6.30
N HIS A 12 6.51 20.02 -5.49
CA HIS A 12 6.91 18.70 -5.99
C HIS A 12 5.87 17.61 -5.79
N ASN A 13 4.62 17.92 -5.41
CA ASN A 13 3.62 16.92 -5.01
C ASN A 13 4.14 15.88 -3.99
N VAL A 14 5.24 16.21 -3.32
CA VAL A 14 6.05 15.28 -2.55
C VAL A 14 5.39 14.98 -1.21
N ILE A 15 4.52 15.86 -0.72
CA ILE A 15 3.95 15.71 0.60
C ILE A 15 2.43 15.81 0.50
N THR A 16 1.83 14.70 0.16
CA THR A 16 0.44 14.39 0.53
C THR A 16 0.48 13.62 1.82
N HIS A 17 -0.48 13.85 2.69
CA HIS A 17 -0.72 12.95 3.80
C HIS A 17 -1.29 11.62 3.29
N SER A 18 -1.03 10.56 3.99
CA SER A 18 -1.59 9.25 3.70
C SER A 18 -1.65 8.44 4.99
N ASN A 19 -2.26 7.26 4.93
CA ASN A 19 -2.37 6.36 6.08
C ASN A 19 -1.00 5.78 6.49
N GLN A 20 -0.15 6.59 7.07
CA GLN A 20 1.21 6.22 7.46
C GLN A 20 1.49 6.39 8.96
N ARG A 21 0.43 6.44 9.78
CA ARG A 21 0.58 6.48 11.23
C ARG A 21 1.36 5.27 11.78
N SER A 22 1.28 4.14 11.09
CA SER A 22 1.96 2.90 11.45
C SER A 22 3.42 2.83 11.02
N LYS A 23 3.92 3.78 10.22
CA LYS A 23 5.30 3.78 9.74
C LYS A 23 6.16 4.75 10.54
N ASP A 24 7.46 4.45 10.61
CA ASP A 24 8.46 5.37 11.12
C ASP A 24 8.38 6.71 10.37
N ARG A 25 8.24 7.81 11.11
CA ARG A 25 8.10 9.16 10.52
C ARG A 25 9.34 9.54 9.72
N ALA A 26 10.52 9.22 10.22
CA ALA A 26 11.78 9.50 9.53
C ALA A 26 11.84 8.77 8.19
N LYS A 27 11.50 7.49 8.16
CA LYS A 27 11.43 6.72 6.91
C LYS A 27 10.41 7.32 5.94
N ASN A 28 9.23 7.65 6.43
CA ASN A 28 8.18 8.24 5.58
C ASN A 28 8.63 9.56 4.95
N LEU A 29 9.24 10.45 5.72
CA LEU A 29 9.74 11.72 5.21
C LEU A 29 10.91 11.50 4.23
N PHE A 30 11.83 10.59 4.54
CA PHE A 30 12.93 10.22 3.65
C PHE A 30 12.42 9.68 2.31
N GLU A 31 11.48 8.73 2.33
CA GLU A 31 10.87 8.19 1.10
C GLU A 31 10.25 9.29 0.24
N LYS A 32 9.47 10.20 0.84
CA LYS A 32 8.78 11.25 0.10
C LYS A 32 9.72 12.33 -0.43
N THR A 33 10.75 12.69 0.34
CA THR A 33 11.62 13.83 0.00
C THR A 33 12.85 13.44 -0.82
N HIS A 34 13.33 12.21 -0.70
CA HIS A 34 14.57 11.76 -1.34
C HIS A 34 14.36 10.59 -2.30
N VAL A 35 13.69 9.51 -1.85
CA VAL A 35 13.62 8.28 -2.63
C VAL A 35 12.68 8.46 -3.83
N ARG A 36 11.44 8.87 -3.60
CA ARG A 36 10.44 8.99 -4.66
C ARG A 36 10.82 9.98 -5.74
N PRO A 37 11.32 11.18 -5.45
CA PRO A 37 11.79 12.10 -6.49
C PRO A 37 12.93 11.53 -7.36
N LEU A 38 13.81 10.72 -6.77
CA LEU A 38 14.88 10.07 -7.53
C LEU A 38 14.35 8.96 -8.44
N ILE A 39 13.40 8.18 -7.96
CA ILE A 39 12.72 7.14 -8.75
C ILE A 39 11.94 7.78 -9.89
N ASP A 40 11.13 8.79 -9.62
CA ASP A 40 10.33 9.49 -10.63
C ASP A 40 11.24 10.09 -11.71
N LYS A 41 12.30 10.80 -11.32
CA LYS A 41 13.30 11.33 -12.26
C LYS A 41 13.99 10.24 -13.08
N ALA A 42 14.28 9.09 -12.48
CA ALA A 42 14.90 7.98 -13.19
C ALA A 42 13.95 7.41 -14.26
N TYR A 43 12.67 7.28 -13.95
CA TYR A 43 11.68 6.88 -14.95
C TYR A 43 11.54 7.92 -16.06
N ASP A 44 11.40 9.20 -15.74
CA ASP A 44 11.33 10.27 -16.72
C ASP A 44 12.53 10.20 -17.67
N THR A 45 13.73 10.01 -17.15
CA THR A 45 14.96 9.87 -17.96
C THR A 45 14.93 8.62 -18.86
N LEU A 46 14.43 7.48 -18.37
CA LEU A 46 14.35 6.25 -19.16
C LEU A 46 13.39 6.36 -20.34
N TYR A 47 12.28 7.08 -20.15
CA TYR A 47 11.26 7.27 -21.18
C TYR A 47 11.52 8.50 -22.08
N ASP A 48 12.47 9.37 -21.72
CA ASP A 48 12.87 10.49 -22.57
C ASP A 48 13.64 9.97 -23.81
N LYS A 49 13.08 10.22 -24.99
CA LYS A 49 13.70 9.84 -26.27
C LYS A 49 15.00 10.58 -26.55
N ASN A 50 15.20 11.75 -25.93
CA ASN A 50 16.37 12.61 -26.12
C ASN A 50 17.46 12.37 -25.07
N ALA A 51 17.20 11.58 -24.03
CA ALA A 51 18.19 11.28 -23.00
C ALA A 51 19.33 10.42 -23.58
N SER A 52 20.58 10.76 -23.19
CA SER A 52 21.75 10.01 -23.61
C SER A 52 21.76 8.59 -23.02
N ASP A 53 22.48 7.66 -23.69
CA ASP A 53 22.65 6.30 -23.17
C ASP A 53 23.31 6.29 -21.78
N LYS A 54 24.21 7.24 -21.52
CA LYS A 54 24.83 7.43 -20.22
C LYS A 54 23.80 7.81 -19.15
N ASP A 55 22.88 8.73 -19.44
CA ASP A 55 21.85 9.14 -18.50
C ASP A 55 20.85 8.01 -18.25
N LYS A 56 20.48 7.25 -19.28
CA LYS A 56 19.65 6.07 -19.15
C LYS A 56 20.30 4.97 -18.32
N LEU A 57 21.60 4.77 -18.45
CA LEU A 57 22.34 3.82 -17.62
C LEU A 57 22.35 4.25 -16.14
N LEU A 58 22.59 5.54 -15.87
CA LEU A 58 22.53 6.10 -14.51
C LEU A 58 21.13 6.00 -13.91
N ALA A 59 20.08 6.22 -14.70
CA ALA A 59 18.70 6.05 -14.28
C ALA A 59 18.38 4.59 -13.91
N LYS A 60 18.84 3.61 -14.70
CA LYS A 60 18.73 2.18 -14.38
C LYS A 60 19.46 1.83 -13.07
N ASP A 61 20.68 2.31 -12.88
CA ASP A 61 21.43 2.11 -11.63
C ASP A 61 20.69 2.70 -10.42
N THR A 62 20.10 3.89 -10.57
CA THR A 62 19.29 4.52 -9.53
C THR A 62 18.07 3.67 -9.15
N LEU A 63 17.34 3.14 -10.14
CA LEU A 63 16.21 2.24 -9.88
C LEU A 63 16.67 0.95 -9.20
N HIS A 64 17.78 0.36 -9.67
CA HIS A 64 18.35 -0.84 -9.05
C HIS A 64 18.66 -0.62 -7.56
N ARG A 65 19.30 0.50 -7.21
CA ARG A 65 19.65 0.81 -5.81
C ARG A 65 18.45 1.14 -4.92
N LEU A 66 17.44 1.80 -5.45
CA LEU A 66 16.32 2.35 -4.65
C LEU A 66 15.02 1.55 -4.75
N LYS A 67 14.86 0.71 -5.75
CA LYS A 67 13.60 -0.01 -6.02
C LYS A 67 13.77 -1.52 -6.16
N ASP A 68 14.86 -2.00 -6.74
CA ASP A 68 15.08 -3.43 -6.94
C ASP A 68 15.19 -4.16 -5.59
N GLY A 69 14.58 -5.32 -5.49
CA GLY A 69 14.50 -6.10 -4.26
C GLY A 69 13.46 -5.61 -3.26
N ARG A 70 12.73 -4.53 -3.55
CA ARG A 70 11.63 -4.03 -2.69
C ARG A 70 10.29 -4.73 -2.94
N GLY A 71 10.19 -5.54 -3.97
CA GLY A 71 9.06 -6.43 -4.20
C GLY A 71 9.17 -7.70 -3.36
N SER A 72 8.06 -8.39 -3.17
CA SER A 72 8.03 -9.72 -2.57
C SER A 72 6.93 -10.57 -3.20
N ALA A 73 7.09 -11.89 -3.14
CA ALA A 73 6.05 -12.81 -3.59
C ALA A 73 4.70 -12.51 -2.90
N ASN A 74 4.72 -12.13 -1.60
CA ASN A 74 3.51 -11.73 -0.88
C ASN A 74 2.81 -10.53 -1.50
N MET A 75 3.55 -9.50 -1.90
CA MET A 75 2.99 -8.31 -2.52
C MET A 75 2.44 -8.63 -3.90
N MET A 76 3.24 -9.32 -4.72
CA MET A 76 2.84 -9.67 -6.09
C MET A 76 1.67 -10.62 -6.15
N SER A 77 1.57 -11.57 -5.22
CA SER A 77 0.40 -12.45 -5.14
C SER A 77 -0.88 -11.70 -4.77
N GLY A 78 -0.79 -10.68 -3.90
CA GLY A 78 -1.93 -9.80 -3.62
C GLY A 78 -2.40 -9.03 -4.85
N VAL A 79 -1.46 -8.43 -5.60
CA VAL A 79 -1.75 -7.74 -6.87
C VAL A 79 -2.34 -8.71 -7.91
N SER A 80 -1.85 -9.95 -7.98
CA SER A 80 -2.37 -10.95 -8.92
C SER A 80 -3.81 -11.38 -8.59
N VAL A 81 -4.17 -11.51 -7.31
CA VAL A 81 -5.57 -11.74 -6.90
C VAL A 81 -6.44 -10.53 -7.23
N GLN A 82 -5.95 -9.31 -7.01
CA GLN A 82 -6.68 -8.11 -7.40
C GLN A 82 -6.95 -8.10 -8.92
N THR A 83 -5.96 -8.46 -9.75
CA THR A 83 -6.16 -8.61 -11.21
C THR A 83 -7.28 -9.59 -11.55
N VAL A 84 -7.33 -10.75 -10.88
CA VAL A 84 -8.43 -11.71 -11.06
C VAL A 84 -9.78 -11.08 -10.71
N CYS A 85 -9.85 -10.40 -9.57
CA CYS A 85 -11.07 -9.73 -9.12
C CYS A 85 -11.51 -8.64 -10.10
N ASP A 86 -10.58 -7.83 -10.60
CA ASP A 86 -10.85 -6.74 -11.53
C ASP A 86 -11.44 -7.26 -12.84
N PHE A 87 -10.85 -8.28 -13.44
CA PHE A 87 -11.38 -8.92 -14.64
C PHE A 87 -12.72 -9.63 -14.37
N ARG A 88 -12.84 -10.35 -13.25
CA ARG A 88 -14.07 -11.10 -12.94
C ARG A 88 -15.26 -10.19 -12.61
N LEU A 89 -15.01 -9.01 -12.05
CA LEU A 89 -16.05 -8.06 -11.63
C LEU A 89 -16.27 -6.94 -12.66
N GLY A 90 -15.60 -6.97 -13.83
CA GLY A 90 -15.75 -6.00 -14.90
C GLY A 90 -15.21 -4.62 -14.54
N MET A 91 -14.10 -4.57 -13.81
CA MET A 91 -13.43 -3.34 -13.40
C MET A 91 -12.20 -3.02 -14.26
N ASP A 92 -11.99 -3.72 -15.36
CA ASP A 92 -11.01 -3.33 -16.35
C ASP A 92 -11.39 -2.00 -17.02
N SER A 93 -10.47 -1.41 -17.77
CA SER A 93 -10.68 -0.12 -18.46
C SER A 93 -11.82 -0.15 -19.48
N GLU A 94 -12.22 -1.34 -19.93
CA GLU A 94 -13.25 -1.54 -20.97
C GLU A 94 -14.59 -2.02 -20.37
N GLY A 95 -14.61 -2.39 -19.06
CA GLY A 95 -15.80 -2.94 -18.39
C GLY A 95 -16.14 -4.36 -18.79
N ASN A 96 -15.19 -5.09 -19.39
CA ASN A 96 -15.34 -6.47 -19.79
C ASN A 96 -15.26 -7.40 -18.56
N THR A 97 -16.11 -8.40 -18.52
CA THR A 97 -16.04 -9.48 -17.53
C THR A 97 -15.46 -10.73 -18.19
N LEU A 98 -14.41 -11.30 -17.59
CA LEU A 98 -13.91 -12.61 -17.95
C LEU A 98 -14.59 -13.68 -17.09
N ASP A 99 -14.61 -14.93 -17.58
CA ASP A 99 -14.97 -16.02 -16.71
C ASP A 99 -13.89 -16.29 -15.64
N MET A 100 -14.19 -17.11 -14.63
CA MET A 100 -13.27 -17.32 -13.51
C MET A 100 -11.97 -17.98 -13.94
N ALA A 101 -11.99 -18.85 -14.95
CA ALA A 101 -10.81 -19.54 -15.43
C ALA A 101 -9.88 -18.58 -16.20
N GLU A 102 -10.44 -17.77 -17.08
CA GLU A 102 -9.71 -16.76 -17.85
C GLU A 102 -9.11 -15.69 -16.94
N ALA A 103 -9.89 -15.16 -15.99
CA ALA A 103 -9.42 -14.19 -15.01
C ALA A 103 -8.30 -14.77 -14.14
N THR A 104 -8.45 -16.02 -13.67
CA THR A 104 -7.41 -16.71 -12.87
C THR A 104 -6.14 -16.91 -13.69
N HIS A 105 -6.25 -17.22 -14.97
CA HIS A 105 -5.09 -17.36 -15.86
C HIS A 105 -4.29 -16.06 -15.94
N ALA A 106 -4.95 -14.92 -16.11
CA ALA A 106 -4.29 -13.60 -16.11
C ALA A 106 -3.55 -13.31 -14.78
N GLY A 107 -4.15 -13.63 -13.63
CA GLY A 107 -3.49 -13.51 -12.33
C GLY A 107 -2.27 -14.42 -12.19
N ILE A 108 -2.35 -15.67 -12.70
CA ILE A 108 -1.22 -16.60 -12.70
C ILE A 108 -0.08 -16.08 -13.56
N GLU A 109 -0.35 -15.61 -14.78
CA GLU A 109 0.66 -15.03 -15.67
C GLU A 109 1.37 -13.84 -15.00
N GLN A 110 0.60 -12.98 -14.34
CA GLN A 110 1.16 -11.84 -13.61
C GLN A 110 2.10 -12.29 -12.47
N LEU A 111 1.70 -13.26 -11.64
CA LEU A 111 2.56 -13.77 -10.58
C LEU A 111 3.78 -14.52 -11.15
N GLN A 112 3.62 -15.25 -12.26
CA GLN A 112 4.74 -15.90 -12.94
C GLN A 112 5.78 -14.92 -13.47
N SER A 113 5.37 -13.75 -13.92
CA SER A 113 6.27 -12.70 -14.41
C SER A 113 7.16 -12.07 -13.32
N TYR A 114 6.77 -12.21 -12.04
CA TYR A 114 7.55 -11.71 -10.92
C TYR A 114 8.89 -12.47 -10.78
N LYS A 115 9.96 -11.72 -10.57
CA LYS A 115 11.31 -12.26 -10.32
C LYS A 115 11.61 -12.24 -8.82
N PRO A 116 11.69 -13.40 -8.16
CA PRO A 116 12.01 -13.51 -6.75
C PRO A 116 13.40 -12.94 -6.41
N VAL A 117 13.54 -12.44 -5.19
CA VAL A 117 14.78 -11.81 -4.73
C VAL A 117 15.75 -12.79 -4.07
N ASP A 118 15.24 -13.91 -3.55
CA ASP A 118 16.00 -14.98 -2.91
C ASP A 118 15.26 -16.34 -2.98
N GLU A 119 15.90 -17.39 -2.47
CA GLU A 119 15.34 -18.75 -2.48
C GLU A 119 14.04 -18.88 -1.68
N LEU A 120 13.91 -18.16 -0.56
CA LEU A 120 12.68 -18.18 0.24
C LEU A 120 11.53 -17.49 -0.50
N ASP A 121 11.81 -16.40 -1.17
CA ASP A 121 10.84 -15.67 -1.97
C ASP A 121 10.42 -16.48 -3.21
N GLN A 122 11.36 -17.23 -3.82
CA GLN A 122 11.06 -18.21 -4.87
C GLN A 122 10.12 -19.31 -4.37
N ALA A 123 10.42 -19.91 -3.22
CA ALA A 123 9.56 -20.96 -2.64
C ALA A 123 8.16 -20.42 -2.30
N LYS A 124 8.05 -19.17 -1.83
CA LYS A 124 6.76 -18.51 -1.63
C LYS A 124 6.01 -18.30 -2.93
N LYS A 125 6.69 -17.82 -3.98
CA LYS A 125 6.08 -17.63 -5.30
C LYS A 125 5.48 -18.93 -5.82
N GLU A 126 6.22 -20.04 -5.76
CA GLU A 126 5.75 -21.35 -6.19
C GLU A 126 4.51 -21.77 -5.40
N LYS A 127 4.57 -21.67 -4.06
CA LYS A 127 3.43 -22.00 -3.19
C LYS A 127 2.21 -21.12 -3.47
N TYR A 128 2.39 -19.83 -3.72
CA TYR A 128 1.29 -18.91 -3.99
C TYR A 128 0.68 -19.11 -5.38
N LEU A 129 1.45 -19.57 -6.38
CA LEU A 129 0.90 -20.01 -7.67
C LEU A 129 -0.05 -21.19 -7.51
N GLU A 130 0.25 -22.15 -6.62
CA GLU A 130 -0.66 -23.27 -6.30
C GLU A 130 -1.95 -22.80 -5.61
N GLU A 131 -1.86 -21.80 -4.73
CA GLU A 131 -2.98 -21.31 -3.92
C GLU A 131 -3.83 -20.24 -4.62
N LEU A 132 -3.28 -19.54 -5.61
CA LEU A 132 -3.90 -18.37 -6.26
C LEU A 132 -5.32 -18.66 -6.77
N PRO A 133 -5.63 -19.77 -7.43
CA PRO A 133 -6.99 -20.03 -7.89
C PRO A 133 -8.02 -20.02 -6.77
N LEU A 134 -7.72 -20.67 -5.63
CA LEU A 134 -8.63 -20.74 -4.48
C LEU A 134 -8.74 -19.41 -3.74
N VAL A 135 -7.59 -18.72 -3.54
CA VAL A 135 -7.59 -17.40 -2.90
C VAL A 135 -8.38 -16.38 -3.72
N ALA A 136 -8.24 -16.43 -5.04
CA ALA A 136 -8.97 -15.54 -5.94
C ALA A 136 -10.48 -15.85 -5.98
N GLU A 137 -10.86 -17.13 -6.00
CA GLU A 137 -12.27 -17.53 -5.92
C GLU A 137 -12.94 -16.99 -4.64
N HIS A 138 -12.31 -17.22 -3.48
CA HIS A 138 -12.81 -16.69 -2.20
C HIS A 138 -12.81 -15.15 -2.14
N ALA A 139 -11.82 -14.49 -2.74
CA ALA A 139 -11.79 -13.04 -2.83
C ALA A 139 -12.97 -12.51 -3.66
N VAL A 140 -13.23 -13.10 -4.83
CA VAL A 140 -14.36 -12.72 -5.69
C VAL A 140 -15.68 -12.93 -4.96
N MET A 141 -15.88 -14.09 -4.31
CA MET A 141 -17.10 -14.38 -3.54
C MET A 141 -17.31 -13.36 -2.42
N GLY A 142 -16.27 -13.07 -1.64
CA GLY A 142 -16.34 -12.10 -0.55
C GLY A 142 -16.62 -10.67 -1.03
N LEU A 143 -16.04 -10.26 -2.15
CA LEU A 143 -16.29 -8.95 -2.74
C LEU A 143 -17.71 -8.85 -3.30
N GLN A 144 -18.21 -9.88 -4.00
CA GLN A 144 -19.60 -9.92 -4.49
C GLN A 144 -20.60 -9.82 -3.34
N GLU A 145 -20.37 -10.53 -2.24
CA GLU A 145 -21.24 -10.46 -1.05
C GLU A 145 -21.16 -9.07 -0.39
N ALA A 146 -19.94 -8.53 -0.19
CA ALA A 146 -19.75 -7.22 0.45
C ALA A 146 -20.36 -6.06 -0.35
N MET A 147 -20.47 -6.21 -1.66
CA MET A 147 -21.02 -5.21 -2.58
C MET A 147 -22.39 -5.58 -3.16
N ALA A 148 -23.07 -6.59 -2.61
CA ALA A 148 -24.34 -7.08 -3.15
C ALA A 148 -25.45 -6.02 -3.22
N SER A 149 -25.39 -4.98 -2.38
CA SER A 149 -26.33 -3.85 -2.40
C SER A 149 -25.89 -2.69 -3.31
N ASP A 150 -24.70 -2.74 -3.88
CA ASP A 150 -24.18 -1.65 -4.68
C ASP A 150 -24.69 -1.75 -6.14
N ASN A 151 -25.22 -0.64 -6.65
CA ASN A 151 -25.78 -0.60 -8.01
C ASN A 151 -24.70 -0.72 -9.11
N ARG A 152 -23.43 -0.46 -8.76
CA ARG A 152 -22.28 -0.52 -9.67
C ARG A 152 -21.04 -0.87 -8.87
N ILE A 153 -20.22 -1.74 -9.43
CA ILE A 153 -18.89 -2.02 -8.91
C ILE A 153 -17.91 -1.08 -9.61
N LEU A 154 -17.09 -0.42 -8.81
CA LEU A 154 -16.01 0.44 -9.26
C LEU A 154 -14.69 -0.13 -8.71
N GLY A 155 -13.70 -0.23 -9.57
CA GLY A 155 -12.34 -0.59 -9.17
C GLY A 155 -11.63 0.52 -8.41
N GLU A 156 -10.33 0.40 -8.33
CA GLU A 156 -9.44 1.30 -7.62
C GLU A 156 -9.63 2.78 -8.01
N ILE A 157 -9.92 3.62 -7.04
CA ILE A 157 -10.16 5.06 -7.25
C ILE A 157 -9.30 5.87 -6.29
N GLU A 158 -8.54 6.81 -6.81
CA GLU A 158 -7.83 7.78 -5.99
C GLU A 158 -8.80 8.74 -5.31
N LEU A 159 -8.65 8.89 -4.00
CA LEU A 159 -9.31 9.90 -3.20
C LEU A 159 -8.26 10.89 -2.69
N LEU A 160 -8.44 12.15 -3.02
CA LEU A 160 -7.53 13.22 -2.64
C LEU A 160 -8.35 14.42 -2.18
N ASP A 161 -8.28 14.76 -0.92
CA ASP A 161 -8.89 15.95 -0.35
C ASP A 161 -8.18 16.34 0.96
N THR A 162 -8.47 17.52 1.49
CA THR A 162 -7.84 18.04 2.69
C THR A 162 -8.69 17.75 3.92
N PHE A 163 -8.11 17.10 4.94
CA PHE A 163 -8.80 16.93 6.21
C PHE A 163 -8.96 18.28 6.93
N PRO A 164 -10.05 18.50 7.67
CA PRO A 164 -10.25 19.72 8.41
C PRO A 164 -9.06 20.06 9.33
N GLY A 165 -8.50 21.26 9.15
CA GLY A 165 -7.37 21.73 9.94
C GLY A 165 -5.99 21.28 9.48
N LEU A 166 -5.89 20.63 8.32
CA LEU A 166 -4.63 20.39 7.61
C LEU A 166 -4.48 21.38 6.44
N ALA A 167 -3.25 21.66 6.03
CA ALA A 167 -2.92 22.46 4.86
C ALA A 167 -2.63 21.60 3.63
N LEU A 168 -2.12 20.37 3.85
CA LEU A 168 -1.79 19.43 2.80
C LEU A 168 -2.93 18.44 2.58
N PRO A 169 -3.17 18.02 1.34
CA PRO A 169 -4.18 17.02 1.04
C PRO A 169 -3.79 15.64 1.60
N TYR A 170 -4.80 14.87 1.97
CA TYR A 170 -4.69 13.46 2.30
C TYR A 170 -5.02 12.63 1.06
N HIS A 171 -4.16 11.68 0.74
CA HIS A 171 -4.30 10.76 -0.38
C HIS A 171 -4.54 9.34 0.11
N THR A 172 -5.53 8.69 -0.44
CA THR A 172 -5.80 7.27 -0.24
C THR A 172 -6.41 6.66 -1.50
N LYS A 173 -6.37 5.33 -1.59
CA LYS A 173 -6.80 4.60 -2.77
C LYS A 173 -7.49 3.31 -2.33
N PRO A 174 -8.82 3.33 -2.13
CA PRO A 174 -9.60 2.13 -1.89
C PRO A 174 -9.62 1.24 -3.14
N ASP A 175 -9.57 -0.07 -2.92
CA ASP A 175 -9.58 -1.04 -4.01
C ASP A 175 -10.97 -1.11 -4.68
N TYR A 176 -12.05 -0.93 -3.90
CA TYR A 176 -13.43 -1.17 -4.37
C TYR A 176 -14.42 -0.10 -3.88
N ASN A 177 -15.26 0.37 -4.79
CA ASN A 177 -16.40 1.26 -4.55
C ASN A 177 -16.11 2.46 -3.63
N ARG A 178 -14.87 2.99 -3.69
CA ARG A 178 -14.37 4.11 -2.88
C ARG A 178 -14.37 3.85 -1.37
N ARG A 179 -14.67 2.63 -0.90
CA ARG A 179 -14.85 2.30 0.52
C ARG A 179 -14.37 0.92 0.94
N GLY A 180 -14.05 0.05 0.00
CA GLY A 180 -13.66 -1.34 0.24
C GLY A 180 -12.20 -1.61 0.01
N ASP A 181 -11.66 -2.63 0.70
CA ASP A 181 -10.29 -3.06 0.58
C ASP A 181 -10.19 -4.59 0.71
N LEU A 182 -9.33 -5.21 -0.10
CA LEU A 182 -9.09 -6.65 -0.12
C LEU A 182 -7.75 -6.98 0.51
N LYS A 183 -7.73 -7.95 1.41
CA LYS A 183 -6.53 -8.47 2.05
C LYS A 183 -6.42 -9.97 1.87
N THR A 184 -5.37 -10.43 1.21
CA THR A 184 -5.10 -11.85 1.03
C THR A 184 -4.20 -12.39 2.14
N LYS A 185 -4.46 -13.61 2.59
CA LYS A 185 -3.69 -14.31 3.62
C LYS A 185 -3.13 -15.60 3.04
N TRP A 186 -1.85 -15.58 2.73
CA TRP A 186 -1.13 -16.67 2.08
C TRP A 186 -0.49 -17.63 3.08
N SER A 187 -0.23 -18.85 2.64
CA SER A 187 0.54 -19.81 3.42
C SER A 187 1.94 -19.29 3.71
N ARG A 188 2.45 -19.62 4.87
CA ARG A 188 3.80 -19.29 5.34
C ARG A 188 4.60 -20.54 5.67
N PRO A 189 5.92 -20.52 5.50
CA PRO A 189 6.78 -21.63 5.94
C PRO A 189 6.59 -21.93 7.42
N SER A 190 6.49 -23.21 7.76
CA SER A 190 6.27 -23.66 9.13
C SER A 190 6.92 -25.02 9.37
N ALA A 191 7.92 -25.04 10.25
CA ALA A 191 8.55 -26.29 10.68
C ALA A 191 7.60 -27.23 11.45
N ARG A 192 6.46 -26.72 11.92
CA ARG A 192 5.45 -27.51 12.65
C ARG A 192 4.45 -28.21 11.71
N SER A 193 4.40 -27.83 10.46
CA SER A 193 3.52 -28.44 9.46
C SER A 193 4.24 -29.58 8.74
N LYS A 194 3.55 -30.72 8.54
CA LYS A 194 4.07 -31.85 7.76
C LYS A 194 4.38 -31.49 6.29
N SER A 195 3.66 -30.52 5.72
CA SER A 195 3.90 -30.00 4.37
C SER A 195 5.01 -28.95 4.31
N GLY A 196 5.56 -28.51 5.44
CA GLY A 196 6.46 -27.37 5.54
C GLY A 196 5.76 -26.00 5.42
N TRP A 197 4.43 -25.98 5.22
CA TRP A 197 3.63 -24.76 5.04
C TRP A 197 2.43 -24.74 5.97
N GLN A 198 2.09 -23.58 6.49
CA GLN A 198 0.90 -23.33 7.27
C GLN A 198 0.02 -22.33 6.53
N THR A 199 -1.22 -22.68 6.25
CA THR A 199 -2.21 -21.79 5.62
C THR A 199 -2.36 -20.49 6.44
N GLY A 200 -2.42 -19.36 5.76
CA GLY A 200 -2.66 -18.07 6.38
C GLY A 200 -4.05 -18.04 7.02
N SER A 201 -4.14 -17.75 8.31
CA SER A 201 -5.42 -17.66 9.01
C SER A 201 -6.12 -16.34 8.77
N LEU A 202 -7.43 -16.38 8.56
CA LEU A 202 -8.28 -15.20 8.54
C LEU A 202 -8.39 -14.61 9.96
N PRO A 203 -8.42 -13.27 10.11
CA PRO A 203 -8.55 -12.65 11.42
C PRO A 203 -9.92 -12.94 12.04
N SER A 204 -9.95 -13.19 13.35
CA SER A 204 -11.21 -13.32 14.10
C SER A 204 -11.85 -11.96 14.40
N SER A 205 -11.02 -10.92 14.55
CA SER A 205 -11.40 -9.51 14.79
C SER A 205 -10.36 -8.58 14.15
N LEU A 206 -10.64 -7.30 14.10
CA LEU A 206 -9.73 -6.27 13.55
C LEU A 206 -8.80 -5.64 14.61
N THR A 207 -8.81 -6.14 15.85
CA THR A 207 -8.02 -5.59 16.97
C THR A 207 -6.53 -5.93 16.92
N GLY A 208 -6.12 -6.88 16.07
CA GLY A 208 -4.70 -7.22 15.86
C GLY A 208 -3.91 -6.03 15.27
N MET A 209 -2.65 -5.88 15.68
CA MET A 209 -1.80 -4.76 15.27
C MET A 209 -1.76 -4.56 13.72
N PHE A 210 -1.64 -5.65 12.97
CA PHE A 210 -1.62 -5.58 11.50
C PHE A 210 -3.00 -5.28 10.92
N ASP A 211 -4.06 -5.82 11.52
CA ASP A 211 -5.42 -5.62 11.04
C ASP A 211 -5.91 -4.19 11.37
N MET A 212 -5.48 -3.61 12.51
CA MET A 212 -5.71 -2.19 12.82
C MET A 212 -5.11 -1.24 11.78
N ASN A 213 -4.00 -1.58 11.12
CA ASN A 213 -3.49 -0.77 10.03
C ASN A 213 -4.47 -0.69 8.85
N ASN A 214 -5.23 -1.76 8.60
CA ASN A 214 -6.27 -1.76 7.59
C ASN A 214 -7.48 -0.94 8.05
N VAL A 215 -7.81 -0.94 9.35
CA VAL A 215 -8.84 -0.04 9.91
C VAL A 215 -8.44 1.44 9.75
N PHE A 216 -7.17 1.78 9.99
CA PHE A 216 -6.67 3.14 9.74
C PHE A 216 -6.79 3.54 8.26
N GLN A 217 -6.58 2.60 7.33
CA GLN A 217 -6.80 2.82 5.91
C GLN A 217 -8.29 3.08 5.61
N CYS A 218 -9.17 2.25 6.17
CA CYS A 218 -10.63 2.42 6.07
C CYS A 218 -11.11 3.76 6.64
N ALA A 219 -10.50 4.27 7.71
CA ALA A 219 -10.83 5.59 8.25
C ALA A 219 -10.55 6.70 7.23
N GLY A 220 -9.45 6.60 6.46
CA GLY A 220 -9.17 7.51 5.36
C GLY A 220 -10.21 7.44 4.25
N PHE A 221 -10.64 6.23 3.85
CA PHE A 221 -11.72 6.04 2.88
C PHE A 221 -13.02 6.69 3.37
N TRP A 222 -13.42 6.36 4.60
CA TRP A 222 -14.62 6.88 5.25
C TRP A 222 -14.65 8.41 5.28
N GLN A 223 -13.53 9.03 5.68
CA GLN A 223 -13.43 10.49 5.75
C GLN A 223 -13.55 11.15 4.37
N LEU A 224 -12.92 10.59 3.34
CA LEU A 224 -12.89 11.18 1.99
C LEU A 224 -14.06 10.77 1.10
N ASN A 225 -14.86 9.81 1.54
CA ASN A 225 -16.03 9.32 0.79
C ASN A 225 -17.35 9.68 1.46
N GLY A 226 -17.44 10.85 2.12
CA GLY A 226 -18.69 11.33 2.71
C GLY A 226 -19.24 10.44 3.83
N HIS A 227 -18.37 9.82 4.60
CA HIS A 227 -18.68 8.92 5.71
C HIS A 227 -19.45 7.65 5.33
N GLN A 228 -19.28 7.18 4.09
CA GLN A 228 -19.87 5.90 3.66
C GLN A 228 -19.23 4.75 4.45
N PRO A 229 -20.04 3.79 4.95
CA PRO A 229 -19.54 2.66 5.72
C PRO A 229 -18.48 1.86 4.94
N PRO A 230 -17.25 1.69 5.45
CA PRO A 230 -16.26 0.90 4.79
C PRO A 230 -16.48 -0.59 4.99
N PHE A 231 -15.82 -1.40 4.17
CA PHE A 231 -15.74 -2.84 4.36
C PHE A 231 -14.30 -3.36 4.11
N LEU A 232 -13.97 -4.47 4.74
CA LEU A 232 -12.75 -5.22 4.52
C LEU A 232 -13.09 -6.66 4.17
N VAL A 233 -12.55 -7.15 3.07
CA VAL A 233 -12.61 -8.57 2.69
C VAL A 233 -11.25 -9.19 2.93
N TYR A 234 -11.21 -10.28 3.69
CA TYR A 234 -10.04 -11.13 3.83
C TYR A 234 -10.30 -12.45 3.12
N ALA A 235 -9.35 -12.90 2.31
CA ALA A 235 -9.44 -14.19 1.63
C ALA A 235 -8.15 -15.01 1.80
N ASN A 236 -8.29 -16.32 1.91
CA ASN A 236 -7.20 -17.29 1.87
C ASN A 236 -7.59 -18.50 0.99
N ALA A 237 -6.75 -19.52 0.93
CA ALA A 237 -7.01 -20.70 0.12
C ALA A 237 -8.16 -21.60 0.64
N THR A 238 -8.74 -21.30 1.80
CA THR A 238 -9.78 -22.15 2.41
C THR A 238 -11.12 -21.45 2.63
N ASP A 239 -11.12 -20.11 2.73
CA ASP A 239 -12.32 -19.35 3.08
C ASP A 239 -12.12 -17.84 2.84
N TYR A 240 -13.18 -17.06 3.04
CA TYR A 240 -13.14 -15.60 3.11
C TYR A 240 -13.88 -15.08 4.33
N LYS A 241 -13.63 -13.84 4.70
CA LYS A 241 -14.32 -13.16 5.78
C LYS A 241 -14.52 -11.69 5.46
N ILE A 242 -15.73 -11.21 5.73
CA ILE A 242 -16.12 -9.82 5.50
C ILE A 242 -16.28 -9.13 6.85
N PHE A 243 -15.66 -7.96 6.96
CA PHE A 243 -15.85 -7.06 8.08
C PHE A 243 -16.55 -5.79 7.61
N THR A 244 -17.62 -5.45 8.30
CA THR A 244 -18.44 -4.26 8.11
C THR A 244 -18.76 -3.63 9.48
N PRO A 245 -19.32 -2.42 9.56
CA PRO A 245 -19.71 -1.81 10.84
C PRO A 245 -20.68 -2.66 11.68
N GLU A 246 -21.41 -3.58 11.07
CA GLU A 246 -22.36 -4.46 11.75
C GLU A 246 -21.67 -5.52 12.59
N ASN A 247 -20.54 -6.05 12.11
CA ASN A 247 -19.83 -7.16 12.74
C ASN A 247 -18.41 -6.79 13.26
N ALA A 248 -17.94 -5.56 12.98
CA ALA A 248 -16.65 -5.04 13.45
C ALA A 248 -16.83 -3.63 14.03
N PRO A 249 -16.83 -3.48 15.37
CA PRO A 249 -16.94 -2.18 16.01
C PRO A 249 -15.90 -1.15 15.55
N GLU A 250 -14.72 -1.62 15.15
CA GLU A 250 -13.60 -0.81 14.66
C GLU A 250 -13.90 -0.09 13.34
N LEU A 251 -14.94 -0.51 12.60
CA LEU A 251 -15.40 0.12 11.37
C LEU A 251 -16.61 1.06 11.58
N ARG A 252 -17.07 1.25 12.81
CA ARG A 252 -18.16 2.17 13.12
C ARG A 252 -17.73 3.62 13.07
N ASN A 253 -18.67 4.49 12.80
CA ASN A 253 -18.44 5.92 12.59
C ASN A 253 -17.72 6.60 13.76
N ASP A 254 -18.07 6.27 15.00
CA ASP A 254 -17.45 6.83 16.21
C ASP A 254 -15.98 6.42 16.31
N PHE A 255 -15.67 5.15 16.11
CA PHE A 255 -14.30 4.65 16.13
C PHE A 255 -13.46 5.24 14.99
N LEU A 256 -14.00 5.28 13.77
CA LEU A 256 -13.32 5.87 12.62
C LEU A 256 -13.08 7.39 12.81
N ALA A 257 -14.03 8.10 13.41
CA ALA A 257 -13.86 9.53 13.73
C ALA A 257 -12.72 9.76 14.73
N ASP A 258 -12.57 8.89 15.72
CA ASP A 258 -11.46 8.94 16.67
C ASP A 258 -10.11 8.72 15.96
N ILE A 259 -10.02 7.74 15.06
CA ILE A 259 -8.83 7.52 14.22
C ILE A 259 -8.51 8.76 13.38
N ILE A 260 -9.50 9.38 12.76
CA ILE A 260 -9.28 10.59 11.94
C ILE A 260 -8.79 11.76 12.79
N ARG A 261 -9.32 11.94 13.99
CA ARG A 261 -8.86 12.97 14.93
C ARG A 261 -7.38 12.78 15.28
N ASP A 262 -7.01 11.57 15.63
CA ASP A 262 -5.62 11.20 15.93
C ASP A 262 -4.69 11.33 14.72
N THR A 263 -5.17 10.87 13.55
CA THR A 263 -4.43 10.98 12.27
C THR A 263 -4.21 12.44 11.89
N THR A 264 -5.22 13.28 12.06
CA THR A 264 -5.10 14.73 11.84
C THR A 264 -4.04 15.35 12.75
N GLN A 265 -4.02 14.96 14.04
CA GLN A 265 -3.00 15.47 14.98
C GLN A 265 -1.58 15.00 14.60
N TYR A 266 -1.43 13.75 14.14
CA TYR A 266 -0.15 13.25 13.62
C TYR A 266 0.33 14.07 12.42
N HIS A 267 -0.56 14.38 11.48
CA HIS A 267 -0.22 15.14 10.27
C HIS A 267 0.02 16.63 10.58
N LYS A 268 -0.70 17.24 11.53
CA LYS A 268 -0.38 18.59 12.02
C LYS A 268 1.05 18.71 12.52
N THR A 269 1.54 17.70 13.24
CA THR A 269 2.94 17.66 13.68
C THR A 269 3.89 17.66 12.49
N THR A 270 3.60 16.87 11.46
CA THR A 270 4.40 16.85 10.22
C THR A 270 4.37 18.21 9.50
N GLU A 271 3.20 18.85 9.39
CA GLU A 271 3.08 20.17 8.80
C GLU A 271 3.83 21.25 9.59
N ASN A 272 3.86 21.15 10.93
CA ASN A 272 4.67 22.06 11.75
C ASN A 272 6.16 21.88 11.49
N MET A 273 6.64 20.63 11.37
CA MET A 273 8.04 20.38 10.98
C MET A 273 8.36 20.96 9.60
N LEU A 274 7.44 20.83 8.64
CA LEU A 274 7.58 21.44 7.31
C LEU A 274 7.70 22.97 7.36
N ARG A 275 6.95 23.63 8.24
CA ARG A 275 7.03 25.09 8.42
C ARG A 275 8.32 25.53 9.11
N MET A 276 8.89 24.68 9.96
CA MET A 276 10.16 24.95 10.64
C MET A 276 11.37 24.78 9.72
N ALA A 277 11.28 23.87 8.76
CA ALA A 277 12.37 23.51 7.88
C ALA A 277 12.41 24.42 6.62
N SER A 278 13.60 24.87 6.23
CA SER A 278 13.81 25.67 5.02
C SER A 278 14.03 24.81 3.78
N ASN A 279 14.37 23.53 3.96
CA ASN A 279 14.64 22.55 2.91
C ASN A 279 14.43 21.12 3.45
N LYS A 280 14.58 20.14 2.56
CA LYS A 280 14.35 18.72 2.87
C LYS A 280 15.41 18.12 3.81
N GLU A 281 16.64 18.61 3.77
CA GLU A 281 17.74 18.18 4.63
C GLU A 281 17.49 18.62 6.07
N GLU A 282 17.07 19.87 6.25
CA GLU A 282 16.69 20.40 7.55
C GLU A 282 15.44 19.69 8.09
N LEU A 283 14.45 19.40 7.25
CA LEU A 283 13.28 18.61 7.66
C LEU A 283 13.68 17.24 8.23
N LEU A 284 14.59 16.53 7.58
CA LEU A 284 15.03 15.23 8.05
C LEU A 284 15.88 15.32 9.33
N SER A 285 16.56 16.43 9.58
CA SER A 285 17.27 16.65 10.85
C SER A 285 16.33 16.80 12.05
N LEU A 286 15.04 17.10 11.83
CA LEU A 286 14.03 17.21 12.89
C LEU A 286 13.47 15.85 13.35
N VAL A 287 13.86 14.76 12.70
CA VAL A 287 13.40 13.40 13.01
C VAL A 287 14.57 12.43 13.13
N SER A 288 14.42 11.45 14.00
CA SER A 288 15.41 10.38 14.17
C SER A 288 14.82 9.06 13.68
N PRO A 289 15.52 8.30 12.81
CA PRO A 289 15.06 6.99 12.39
C PRO A 289 15.20 5.98 13.53
N ASP A 290 14.19 5.13 13.68
CA ASP A 290 14.31 3.91 14.47
C ASP A 290 14.78 2.76 13.55
N TRP A 291 16.08 2.62 13.41
CA TRP A 291 16.70 1.61 12.55
C TRP A 291 16.35 0.17 12.92
N SER A 292 15.85 -0.07 14.13
CA SER A 292 15.41 -1.39 14.58
C SER A 292 13.98 -1.73 14.14
N ALA A 293 13.23 -0.73 13.70
CA ALA A 293 11.85 -0.93 13.25
C ALA A 293 11.80 -1.75 11.96
N ILE A 294 10.84 -2.67 11.87
CA ILE A 294 10.62 -3.54 10.69
C ILE A 294 10.51 -2.76 9.37
N TYR A 295 10.10 -1.49 9.44
CA TYR A 295 9.97 -0.62 8.27
C TYR A 295 11.31 -0.24 7.62
N TRP A 296 12.43 -0.45 8.32
CA TRP A 296 13.79 -0.29 7.81
C TRP A 296 14.41 -1.61 7.33
N SER A 297 13.63 -2.69 7.19
CA SER A 297 14.05 -3.94 6.56
C SER A 297 14.09 -3.76 5.03
N GLU A 298 15.09 -3.02 4.56
CA GLU A 298 15.30 -2.66 3.17
C GLU A 298 16.67 -3.16 2.70
N PRO A 299 16.91 -3.29 1.37
CA PRO A 299 18.22 -3.65 0.85
C PRO A 299 19.33 -2.70 1.33
N GLU A 300 20.55 -3.22 1.52
CA GLU A 300 21.66 -2.43 2.05
C GLU A 300 21.98 -1.20 1.19
N THR A 301 21.79 -1.27 -0.12
CA THR A 301 21.95 -0.13 -1.03
C THR A 301 20.99 1.02 -0.71
N TYR A 302 19.75 0.71 -0.32
CA TYR A 302 18.76 1.68 0.13
C TYR A 302 19.13 2.25 1.52
N LEU A 303 19.51 1.37 2.45
CA LEU A 303 19.90 1.77 3.80
C LEU A 303 21.16 2.65 3.79
N ALA A 304 22.10 2.39 2.91
CA ALA A 304 23.29 3.23 2.74
C ALA A 304 22.94 4.66 2.30
N GLU A 305 21.97 4.83 1.38
CA GLU A 305 21.48 6.15 1.00
C GLU A 305 20.77 6.86 2.17
N ALA A 306 19.98 6.12 2.94
CA ALA A 306 19.33 6.67 4.12
C ALA A 306 20.35 7.12 5.19
N ARG A 307 21.32 6.26 5.53
CA ARG A 307 22.33 6.57 6.56
C ARG A 307 23.15 7.82 6.22
N LYS A 308 23.46 8.06 4.94
CA LYS A 308 24.17 9.29 4.51
C LYS A 308 23.42 10.54 4.92
N ILE A 309 22.09 10.55 4.85
CA ILE A 309 21.25 11.70 5.19
C ILE A 309 21.38 12.04 6.68
N TRP A 310 21.48 11.03 7.54
CA TRP A 310 21.62 11.22 9.00
C TRP A 310 23.09 11.19 9.48
N GLY A 311 24.07 11.24 8.55
CA GLY A 311 25.49 11.27 8.89
C GLY A 311 26.00 10.00 9.57
N ILE A 312 25.35 8.85 9.33
CA ILE A 312 25.75 7.55 9.87
C ILE A 312 26.55 6.83 8.79
N THR A 313 27.82 6.61 9.06
CA THR A 313 28.76 5.88 8.16
C THR A 313 28.86 4.41 8.55
#